data_295ff5fa67cbb1f196a656fdc7cfdd24
#
_entry.id   295ff5fa67cbb1f196a656fdc7cfdd24
#
_cell.length_a   1.000
_cell.length_b   1.000
_cell.length_c   1.000
_cell.angle_alpha   90.00
_cell.angle_beta   90.00
_cell.angle_gamma   90.00
#
_symmetry.space_group_name_H-M   'P 1'
#
loop_
_entity.id
_entity.type
_entity.pdbx_description
1 polymer ?
#
loop_
_entity_poly.entity_id
_entity_poly.type
_entity_poly.pdbx_seq_one_letter_code
_entity_poly.pdbx_strand_id
1 'polypeptide(L)'
;MTNFVLLRRRPAFRMLAPALLLIAMAGCSKQEPAPQTAVAVEAAPVRVASITEHVVADAVLSPVAEAAITPKITAPVKRYSVQRGSKVRAGELLAVLDNRDLEAAVTDSKGSYDAAKAAYQTAVKGQVPEDYQKAELDLEQAKANLDLNRSIVASRQKLFEEGAIAGRDLDTSKAALVQAQAVFDTARKHLAAMKQFGRAAELQAAKGTLESARGKYEGAAAALSYSEIRSPISGVVTDRPLYLGEMASPGTPLITVMDTSALIAKIHLSQPQAQMLSKGDPASVEVPGVAAPVPGKITLISPALDPGSTTVEVWVRLENPKGRLRPGTAVHVTVAGRTVTKAVAVPSQAIVLSSTSQPTVMVIGSDGVAHQVAVTTGISGGGETQILSGVSPGQQVVTVGAYALDDGTHVKVVTSLGDADQSGGQGSGEGK
;
A
#
# COMPACT_ATOMS: atom_id res chain seq x y z
N MET A 1 54.46 31.43 34.29
CA MET A 1 54.88 32.82 34.19
C MET A 1 53.89 33.63 34.95
N THR A 2 54.12 33.85 36.14
CA THR A 2 54.57 35.08 36.79
C THR A 2 53.39 35.90 37.27
N ASN A 3 53.07 35.77 38.57
CA ASN A 3 53.35 36.74 39.63
C ASN A 3 52.45 37.97 39.64
N PHE A 4 51.95 38.54 40.75
CA PHE A 4 52.44 38.90 42.10
C PHE A 4 51.17 39.49 42.82
N VAL A 5 50.74 39.12 44.04
CA VAL A 5 51.07 39.56 45.39
C VAL A 5 50.90 41.05 45.67
N LEU A 6 50.15 41.38 46.69
CA LEU A 6 50.43 42.21 47.89
C LEU A 6 49.09 42.79 48.40
N LEU A 7 48.53 42.41 49.58
CA LEU A 7 48.91 42.89 50.97
C LEU A 7 48.81 44.39 51.22
N ARG A 8 47.82 44.83 52.06
CA ARG A 8 48.11 45.62 53.27
C ARG A 8 46.80 46.11 53.96
N ARG A 9 46.60 45.62 55.18
CA ARG A 9 46.75 46.29 56.51
C ARG A 9 45.67 47.29 56.90
N ARG A 10 45.11 46.94 58.10
CA ARG A 10 44.33 47.71 59.06
C ARG A 10 45.02 49.01 59.55
N PRO A 11 44.27 49.99 60.23
CA PRO A 11 44.18 49.82 61.68
C PRO A 11 42.83 50.28 62.33
N ALA A 12 42.67 49.90 63.57
CA ALA A 12 41.68 50.13 64.57
C ALA A 12 41.66 51.58 65.09
N PHE A 13 40.48 52.08 65.55
CA PHE A 13 40.44 53.12 66.52
C PHE A 13 39.30 52.85 67.57
N ARG A 14 39.66 53.03 68.80
CA ARG A 14 38.93 52.76 70.05
C ARG A 14 38.23 54.03 70.50
N MET A 15 37.24 53.77 71.46
CA MET A 15 36.74 54.67 72.55
C MET A 15 35.34 55.17 72.36
N LEU A 16 34.35 55.25 73.23
CA LEU A 16 34.25 55.12 74.73
C LEU A 16 32.76 55.19 75.03
N ALA A 17 32.26 54.50 76.00
CA ALA A 17 30.91 54.58 76.56
C ALA A 17 30.67 55.93 77.33
N PRO A 18 29.41 56.33 77.62
CA PRO A 18 28.87 55.90 78.92
C PRO A 18 27.36 55.52 78.93
N ALA A 19 27.02 54.81 79.96
CA ALA A 19 25.76 54.35 80.48
C ALA A 19 24.72 55.44 80.80
N LEU A 20 23.44 55.14 80.52
CA LEU A 20 22.36 55.59 81.40
C LEU A 20 21.20 54.60 81.42
N LEU A 21 20.90 54.13 82.60
CA LEU A 21 19.88 53.29 83.10
C LEU A 21 18.48 53.98 82.99
N LEU A 22 17.41 53.26 82.56
CA LEU A 22 16.05 53.46 83.08
C LEU A 22 15.06 52.38 82.56
N ILE A 23 14.69 51.52 83.49
CA ILE A 23 13.36 51.03 83.93
C ILE A 23 12.48 50.35 82.86
N ALA A 24 12.25 49.06 83.14
CA ALA A 24 11.26 48.14 82.72
C ALA A 24 9.82 48.67 82.64
N MET A 25 9.10 48.40 81.59
CA MET A 25 7.68 48.09 81.61
C MET A 25 7.49 46.81 80.74
N ALA A 26 7.17 45.73 81.40
CA ALA A 26 6.67 44.49 80.82
C ALA A 26 5.25 44.75 80.28
N GLY A 27 5.15 44.94 78.97
CA GLY A 27 3.88 44.85 78.23
C GLY A 27 3.89 43.56 77.50
N CYS A 28 3.26 42.47 77.99
CA CYS A 28 2.87 41.31 77.15
C CYS A 28 1.83 41.77 76.14
N SER A 29 2.27 42.23 75.01
CA SER A 29 1.41 42.26 73.84
C SER A 29 1.37 40.83 73.25
N LYS A 30 0.22 40.18 73.46
CA LYS A 30 -0.17 39.01 72.69
C LYS A 30 -0.14 39.46 71.22
N GLN A 31 0.90 39.08 70.51
CA GLN A 31 1.03 39.30 69.07
C GLN A 31 -0.03 38.43 68.41
N GLU A 32 -1.17 39.03 68.07
CA GLU A 32 -2.12 38.40 67.18
C GLU A 32 -1.34 38.05 65.91
N PRO A 33 -1.43 36.77 65.39
CA PRO A 33 -0.79 36.42 64.15
C PRO A 33 -1.33 37.36 63.03
N ALA A 34 -0.44 38.02 62.33
CA ALA A 34 -0.80 38.87 61.23
C ALA A 34 -1.76 38.11 60.31
N PRO A 35 -2.81 38.75 59.79
CA PRO A 35 -3.75 38.08 58.84
C PRO A 35 -2.94 37.49 57.71
N GLN A 36 -2.84 36.17 57.68
CA GLN A 36 -2.19 35.47 56.56
C GLN A 36 -3.01 35.76 55.29
N THR A 37 -2.46 36.51 54.39
CA THR A 37 -3.08 36.85 53.10
C THR A 37 -3.28 35.57 52.34
N ALA A 38 -4.49 35.02 52.31
CA ALA A 38 -4.82 33.83 51.55
C ALA A 38 -4.77 34.16 50.05
N VAL A 39 -4.00 33.43 49.30
CA VAL A 39 -3.89 33.57 47.84
C VAL A 39 -5.14 32.97 47.18
N ALA A 40 -5.81 33.75 46.31
CA ALA A 40 -6.97 33.24 45.56
C ALA A 40 -6.50 32.24 44.48
N VAL A 41 -7.12 31.06 44.46
CA VAL A 41 -6.79 29.98 43.50
C VAL A 41 -8.07 29.32 43.02
N GLU A 42 -8.02 28.80 41.78
CA GLU A 42 -9.05 27.87 41.31
C GLU A 42 -8.65 26.45 41.66
N ALA A 43 -9.61 25.63 42.04
CA ALA A 43 -9.37 24.24 42.42
C ALA A 43 -10.38 23.30 41.76
N ALA A 44 -9.95 22.07 41.52
CA ALA A 44 -10.82 21.00 41.05
C ALA A 44 -10.64 19.75 41.92
N PRO A 45 -11.69 18.93 42.07
CA PRO A 45 -11.60 17.68 42.81
C PRO A 45 -10.87 16.62 41.98
N VAL A 46 -10.01 15.84 42.60
CA VAL A 46 -9.46 14.61 42.06
C VAL A 46 -10.60 13.60 41.95
N ARG A 47 -10.84 13.12 40.75
CA ARG A 47 -11.96 12.20 40.45
C ARG A 47 -11.50 10.89 39.84
N VAL A 48 -12.36 9.89 39.89
CA VAL A 48 -12.15 8.65 39.11
C VAL A 48 -12.89 8.79 37.80
N ALA A 49 -12.14 8.77 36.70
CA ALA A 49 -12.68 8.95 35.35
C ALA A 49 -12.07 7.92 34.37
N SER A 50 -12.68 7.81 33.21
CA SER A 50 -12.08 7.09 32.08
C SER A 50 -11.29 8.09 31.25
N ILE A 51 -10.01 7.87 31.09
CA ILE A 51 -9.11 8.70 30.25
C ILE A 51 -8.72 7.91 29.02
N THR A 52 -8.93 8.51 27.85
CA THR A 52 -8.48 7.97 26.58
C THR A 52 -7.39 8.88 26.03
N GLU A 53 -6.25 8.30 25.73
CA GLU A 53 -5.16 8.99 25.04
C GLU A 53 -5.53 9.20 23.58
N HIS A 54 -5.23 10.38 23.03
CA HIS A 54 -5.49 10.71 21.64
C HIS A 54 -4.18 10.98 20.92
N VAL A 55 -4.01 10.33 19.78
CA VAL A 55 -2.92 10.61 18.86
C VAL A 55 -3.46 11.51 17.75
N VAL A 56 -2.93 12.72 17.63
CA VAL A 56 -3.32 13.68 16.61
C VAL A 56 -2.22 13.78 15.56
N ALA A 57 -2.58 13.73 14.29
CA ALA A 57 -1.65 13.90 13.20
C ALA A 57 -2.32 14.50 11.95
N ASP A 58 -1.53 15.19 11.14
CA ASP A 58 -1.98 15.70 9.85
C ASP A 58 -1.82 14.66 8.77
N ALA A 59 -2.72 14.67 7.79
CA ALA A 59 -2.70 13.76 6.67
C ALA A 59 -3.23 14.41 5.39
N VAL A 60 -2.94 13.78 4.25
CA VAL A 60 -3.59 14.07 2.98
C VAL A 60 -4.41 12.87 2.57
N LEU A 61 -5.66 13.11 2.18
CA LEU A 61 -6.55 12.06 1.71
C LEU A 61 -6.07 11.52 0.37
N SER A 62 -5.89 10.21 0.29
CA SER A 62 -5.54 9.46 -0.92
C SER A 62 -6.69 8.56 -1.36
N PRO A 63 -6.86 8.25 -2.65
CA PRO A 63 -7.85 7.28 -3.11
C PRO A 63 -7.46 5.86 -2.65
N VAL A 64 -8.45 4.94 -2.58
CA VAL A 64 -8.18 3.52 -2.28
C VAL A 64 -7.33 2.89 -3.37
N ALA A 65 -7.60 3.22 -4.61
CA ALA A 65 -6.83 2.79 -5.78
C ALA A 65 -6.79 3.90 -6.82
N GLU A 66 -5.67 3.98 -7.52
CA GLU A 66 -5.45 4.90 -8.63
C GLU A 66 -4.81 4.14 -9.79
N ALA A 67 -5.28 4.41 -10.99
CA ALA A 67 -4.74 3.86 -12.22
C ALA A 67 -4.49 4.99 -13.22
N ALA A 68 -3.24 5.31 -13.46
CA ALA A 68 -2.78 6.14 -14.57
C ALA A 68 -2.60 5.23 -15.79
N ILE A 69 -3.57 5.24 -16.71
CA ILE A 69 -3.66 4.32 -17.84
C ILE A 69 -2.83 4.87 -18.98
N THR A 70 -1.77 4.17 -19.34
CA THR A 70 -0.88 4.49 -20.48
C THR A 70 -1.18 3.59 -21.66
N PRO A 71 -1.16 4.10 -22.90
CA PRO A 71 -1.28 3.28 -24.10
C PRO A 71 -0.06 2.37 -24.26
N LYS A 72 -0.25 1.21 -24.93
CA LYS A 72 0.84 0.30 -25.27
C LYS A 72 1.38 0.52 -26.68
N ILE A 73 0.68 1.32 -27.49
CA ILE A 73 1.03 1.68 -28.86
C ILE A 73 1.05 3.20 -29.02
N THR A 74 1.79 3.68 -30.01
CA THR A 74 1.77 5.09 -30.40
C THR A 74 0.76 5.26 -31.52
N ALA A 75 -0.33 5.99 -31.26
CA ALA A 75 -1.35 6.31 -32.26
C ALA A 75 -2.17 7.53 -31.82
N PRO A 76 -2.79 8.28 -32.75
CA PRO A 76 -3.65 9.39 -32.39
C PRO A 76 -4.95 8.92 -31.74
N VAL A 77 -5.48 9.73 -30.82
CA VAL A 77 -6.74 9.44 -30.17
C VAL A 77 -7.91 9.63 -31.13
N LYS A 78 -8.59 8.56 -31.49
CA LYS A 78 -9.74 8.56 -32.40
C LYS A 78 -11.02 9.03 -31.70
N ARG A 79 -11.29 8.57 -30.48
CA ARG A 79 -12.48 8.99 -29.69
C ARG A 79 -12.29 8.66 -28.22
N TYR A 80 -12.96 9.43 -27.40
CA TYR A 80 -13.19 9.13 -25.99
C TYR A 80 -14.63 8.68 -25.78
N SER A 81 -14.83 7.64 -24.97
CA SER A 81 -16.17 7.18 -24.53
C SER A 81 -16.58 7.84 -23.21
N VAL A 82 -15.64 8.48 -22.50
CA VAL A 82 -15.83 9.07 -21.18
C VAL A 82 -15.27 10.49 -21.13
N GLN A 83 -15.75 11.26 -20.15
CA GLN A 83 -15.27 12.60 -19.85
C GLN A 83 -14.70 12.65 -18.43
N ARG A 84 -13.96 13.72 -18.14
CA ARG A 84 -13.50 14.01 -16.78
C ARG A 84 -14.70 14.10 -15.83
N GLY A 85 -14.68 13.37 -14.71
CA GLY A 85 -15.81 13.23 -13.78
C GLY A 85 -16.74 12.04 -14.06
N SER A 86 -16.60 11.35 -15.20
CA SER A 86 -17.40 10.15 -15.50
C SER A 86 -17.09 9.02 -14.53
N LYS A 87 -18.11 8.31 -14.07
CA LYS A 87 -17.97 7.06 -13.32
C LYS A 87 -17.79 5.90 -14.30
N VAL A 88 -16.80 5.06 -14.04
CA VAL A 88 -16.44 3.92 -14.90
C VAL A 88 -16.29 2.64 -14.08
N ARG A 89 -16.49 1.50 -14.74
CA ARG A 89 -16.29 0.17 -14.17
C ARG A 89 -15.00 -0.46 -14.70
N ALA A 90 -14.47 -1.40 -13.94
CA ALA A 90 -13.35 -2.22 -14.43
C ALA A 90 -13.73 -2.92 -15.75
N GLY A 91 -12.83 -2.88 -16.75
CA GLY A 91 -13.05 -3.40 -18.11
C GLY A 91 -13.79 -2.45 -19.06
N GLU A 92 -14.35 -1.33 -18.59
CA GLU A 92 -15.09 -0.38 -19.43
C GLU A 92 -14.16 0.33 -20.43
N LEU A 93 -14.68 0.53 -21.66
CA LEU A 93 -13.94 1.20 -22.72
C LEU A 93 -13.90 2.71 -22.47
N LEU A 94 -12.72 3.26 -22.33
CA LEU A 94 -12.48 4.67 -22.04
C LEU A 94 -12.16 5.49 -23.29
N ALA A 95 -11.30 4.94 -24.15
CA ALA A 95 -10.87 5.59 -25.38
C ALA A 95 -10.53 4.56 -26.45
N VAL A 96 -10.54 4.98 -27.69
CA VAL A 96 -10.07 4.22 -28.85
C VAL A 96 -9.02 5.06 -29.57
N LEU A 97 -7.86 4.47 -29.81
CA LEU A 97 -6.82 5.03 -30.64
C LEU A 97 -7.08 4.70 -32.12
N ASP A 98 -6.49 5.42 -33.06
CA ASP A 98 -6.60 5.08 -34.48
C ASP A 98 -5.93 3.73 -34.73
N ASN A 99 -6.70 2.81 -35.29
CA ASN A 99 -6.38 1.40 -35.37
C ASN A 99 -6.55 0.80 -36.78
N ARG A 100 -6.71 1.63 -37.81
CA ARG A 100 -7.00 1.18 -39.17
C ARG A 100 -5.93 0.23 -39.71
N ASP A 101 -4.67 0.55 -39.48
CA ASP A 101 -3.56 -0.31 -39.90
C ASP A 101 -3.53 -1.64 -39.13
N LEU A 102 -3.90 -1.62 -37.86
CA LEU A 102 -3.99 -2.83 -37.02
C LEU A 102 -5.17 -3.71 -37.44
N GLU A 103 -6.32 -3.13 -37.79
CA GLU A 103 -7.47 -3.85 -38.32
C GLU A 103 -7.14 -4.53 -39.65
N ALA A 104 -6.41 -3.83 -40.54
CA ALA A 104 -5.91 -4.41 -41.79
C ALA A 104 -4.96 -5.58 -41.52
N ALA A 105 -4.00 -5.43 -40.60
CA ALA A 105 -3.05 -6.49 -40.25
C ALA A 105 -3.74 -7.73 -39.63
N VAL A 106 -4.79 -7.53 -38.81
CA VAL A 106 -5.61 -8.64 -38.31
C VAL A 106 -6.32 -9.36 -39.44
N THR A 107 -6.89 -8.62 -40.40
CA THR A 107 -7.63 -9.19 -41.51
C THR A 107 -6.68 -10.03 -42.43
N ASP A 108 -5.48 -9.54 -42.71
CA ASP A 108 -4.46 -10.24 -43.51
C ASP A 108 -3.98 -11.52 -42.80
N SER A 109 -3.60 -11.40 -41.52
CA SER A 109 -3.11 -12.55 -40.74
C SER A 109 -4.21 -13.59 -40.52
N LYS A 110 -5.48 -13.19 -40.40
CA LYS A 110 -6.62 -14.09 -40.33
C LYS A 110 -6.79 -14.85 -41.65
N GLY A 111 -6.68 -14.17 -42.78
CA GLY A 111 -6.71 -14.82 -44.11
C GLY A 111 -5.62 -15.89 -44.24
N SER A 112 -4.39 -15.56 -43.82
CA SER A 112 -3.27 -16.50 -43.78
C SER A 112 -3.52 -17.70 -42.85
N TYR A 113 -4.11 -17.48 -41.68
CA TYR A 113 -4.50 -18.54 -40.74
C TYR A 113 -5.58 -19.46 -41.33
N ASP A 114 -6.62 -18.88 -41.93
CA ASP A 114 -7.71 -19.66 -42.56
C ASP A 114 -7.19 -20.48 -43.73
N ALA A 115 -6.29 -19.97 -44.55
CA ALA A 115 -5.62 -20.70 -45.63
C ALA A 115 -4.77 -21.87 -45.10
N ALA A 116 -3.94 -21.64 -44.07
CA ALA A 116 -3.13 -22.68 -43.46
C ALA A 116 -3.99 -23.76 -42.80
N LYS A 117 -5.12 -23.36 -42.20
CA LYS A 117 -6.10 -24.28 -41.60
C LYS A 117 -6.77 -25.18 -42.66
N ALA A 118 -7.13 -24.61 -43.82
CA ALA A 118 -7.68 -25.36 -44.92
C ALA A 118 -6.64 -26.37 -45.50
N ALA A 119 -5.37 -25.93 -45.63
CA ALA A 119 -4.29 -26.80 -46.09
C ALA A 119 -4.04 -27.96 -45.12
N TYR A 120 -4.03 -27.70 -43.80
CA TYR A 120 -3.93 -28.76 -42.79
C TYR A 120 -5.12 -29.73 -42.86
N GLN A 121 -6.34 -29.23 -43.00
CA GLN A 121 -7.54 -30.08 -43.13
C GLN A 121 -7.47 -30.95 -44.37
N THR A 122 -6.95 -30.43 -45.49
CA THR A 122 -6.73 -31.19 -46.71
C THR A 122 -5.66 -32.28 -46.53
N ALA A 123 -4.55 -31.96 -45.85
CA ALA A 123 -3.52 -32.95 -45.51
C ALA A 123 -4.07 -34.06 -44.58
N VAL A 124 -4.97 -33.71 -43.61
CA VAL A 124 -5.62 -34.69 -42.71
C VAL A 124 -6.59 -35.59 -43.47
N LYS A 125 -7.40 -35.03 -44.37
CA LYS A 125 -8.40 -35.77 -45.18
C LYS A 125 -7.78 -36.50 -46.38
N GLY A 126 -6.51 -36.22 -46.64
CA GLY A 126 -5.75 -36.48 -47.84
C GLY A 126 -6.10 -37.76 -48.60
N GLN A 127 -6.43 -37.61 -49.87
CA GLN A 127 -6.32 -38.69 -50.87
C GLN A 127 -4.87 -39.23 -50.86
N VAL A 128 -4.75 -40.53 -51.01
CA VAL A 128 -3.43 -41.19 -51.14
C VAL A 128 -2.64 -40.47 -52.23
N PRO A 129 -1.46 -39.88 -51.96
CA PRO A 129 -0.68 -39.19 -52.98
C PRO A 129 -0.46 -40.09 -54.20
N GLU A 130 -0.45 -39.54 -55.43
CA GLU A 130 -0.20 -40.30 -56.63
C GLU A 130 1.09 -41.12 -56.52
N ASP A 131 2.10 -40.59 -55.85
CA ASP A 131 3.37 -41.29 -55.59
C ASP A 131 3.20 -42.57 -54.76
N TYR A 132 2.25 -42.58 -53.81
CA TYR A 132 1.95 -43.79 -53.04
C TYR A 132 1.28 -44.87 -53.89
N GLN A 133 0.31 -44.50 -54.76
CA GLN A 133 -0.32 -45.41 -55.71
C GLN A 133 0.69 -45.97 -56.68
N LYS A 134 1.60 -45.11 -57.18
CA LYS A 134 2.70 -45.53 -58.07
C LYS A 134 3.63 -46.53 -57.39
N ALA A 135 4.07 -46.25 -56.14
CA ALA A 135 4.92 -47.14 -55.37
C ALA A 135 4.24 -48.50 -55.06
N GLU A 136 2.91 -48.50 -54.92
CA GLU A 136 2.12 -49.76 -54.78
C GLU A 136 2.08 -50.55 -56.04
N LEU A 137 1.86 -49.91 -57.20
CA LEU A 137 1.94 -50.54 -58.53
C LEU A 137 3.35 -51.08 -58.88
N ASP A 138 4.40 -50.30 -58.53
CA ASP A 138 5.79 -50.70 -58.72
C ASP A 138 6.12 -51.95 -57.86
N LEU A 139 5.61 -52.05 -56.64
CA LEU A 139 5.73 -53.26 -55.80
C LEU A 139 5.01 -54.46 -56.40
N GLU A 140 3.80 -54.25 -56.92
CA GLU A 140 3.00 -55.34 -57.56
C GLU A 140 3.67 -55.86 -58.77
N GLN A 141 4.22 -54.96 -59.64
CA GLN A 141 5.01 -55.32 -60.85
C GLN A 141 6.29 -56.08 -60.43
N ALA A 142 7.01 -55.58 -59.43
CA ALA A 142 8.25 -56.25 -58.98
C ALA A 142 7.94 -57.65 -58.44
N LYS A 143 6.80 -57.81 -57.68
CA LYS A 143 6.33 -59.11 -57.15
C LYS A 143 6.02 -60.07 -58.36
N ALA A 144 5.26 -59.64 -59.33
CA ALA A 144 4.93 -60.47 -60.51
C ALA A 144 6.19 -60.98 -61.25
N ASN A 145 7.18 -60.08 -61.43
CA ASN A 145 8.47 -60.43 -61.99
C ASN A 145 9.29 -61.43 -61.19
N LEU A 146 9.29 -61.27 -59.86
CA LEU A 146 9.89 -62.19 -58.87
C LEU A 146 9.26 -63.59 -58.99
N ASP A 147 7.92 -63.67 -59.00
CA ASP A 147 7.17 -64.92 -59.04
C ASP A 147 7.37 -65.61 -60.35
N LEU A 148 7.48 -64.91 -61.53
CA LEU A 148 7.84 -65.42 -62.77
C LEU A 148 9.28 -66.07 -62.80
N ASN A 149 10.26 -65.31 -62.26
CA ASN A 149 11.63 -65.81 -62.21
C ASN A 149 11.78 -67.00 -61.24
N ARG A 150 11.03 -67.08 -60.18
CA ARG A 150 10.94 -68.26 -59.27
C ARG A 150 10.42 -69.50 -60.07
N SER A 151 9.35 -69.33 -60.80
CA SER A 151 8.79 -70.39 -61.66
C SER A 151 9.76 -70.87 -62.70
N ILE A 152 10.47 -69.94 -63.33
CA ILE A 152 11.50 -70.29 -64.32
C ILE A 152 12.65 -71.11 -63.71
N VAL A 153 13.17 -70.67 -62.57
CA VAL A 153 14.23 -71.39 -61.83
C VAL A 153 13.75 -72.78 -61.41
N ALA A 154 12.55 -72.91 -60.89
CA ALA A 154 11.98 -74.19 -60.46
C ALA A 154 11.82 -75.15 -61.62
N SER A 155 11.37 -74.66 -62.78
CA SER A 155 11.26 -75.47 -64.02
C SER A 155 12.64 -75.86 -64.55
N ARG A 156 13.59 -74.94 -64.62
CA ARG A 156 14.97 -75.21 -65.10
C ARG A 156 15.74 -76.11 -64.14
N GLN A 157 15.51 -76.04 -62.87
CA GLN A 157 16.09 -76.96 -61.89
C GLN A 157 15.69 -78.41 -62.17
N LYS A 158 14.41 -78.67 -62.46
CA LYS A 158 13.92 -80.01 -62.81
C LYS A 158 14.54 -80.53 -64.10
N LEU A 159 14.61 -79.67 -65.18
CA LEU A 159 15.23 -80.01 -66.44
C LEU A 159 16.75 -80.31 -66.34
N PHE A 160 17.44 -79.61 -65.41
CA PHE A 160 18.85 -79.87 -65.15
C PHE A 160 19.02 -81.22 -64.39
N GLU A 161 18.16 -81.54 -63.42
CA GLU A 161 18.16 -82.84 -62.74
C GLU A 161 17.88 -83.99 -63.69
N GLU A 162 17.08 -83.73 -64.76
CA GLU A 162 16.80 -84.68 -65.83
C GLU A 162 17.90 -84.71 -66.88
N GLY A 163 18.96 -83.87 -66.82
CA GLY A 163 20.06 -83.80 -67.77
C GLY A 163 19.73 -83.12 -69.08
N ALA A 164 18.58 -82.39 -69.18
CA ALA A 164 18.07 -81.80 -70.39
C ALA A 164 18.63 -80.39 -70.72
N ILE A 165 19.27 -79.71 -69.74
CA ILE A 165 19.89 -78.37 -69.89
C ILE A 165 21.26 -78.28 -69.26
N ALA A 166 22.08 -77.33 -69.79
CA ALA A 166 23.43 -77.06 -69.28
C ALA A 166 23.34 -76.30 -67.89
N GLY A 167 24.29 -76.59 -67.01
CA GLY A 167 24.35 -75.89 -65.69
C GLY A 167 24.44 -74.39 -65.79
N ARG A 168 25.08 -73.87 -66.87
CA ARG A 168 25.14 -72.44 -67.11
C ARG A 168 23.76 -71.77 -67.33
N ASP A 169 22.81 -72.51 -67.93
CA ASP A 169 21.44 -71.98 -68.11
C ASP A 169 20.65 -71.90 -66.83
N LEU A 170 20.88 -72.85 -65.89
CA LEU A 170 20.34 -72.82 -64.59
C LEU A 170 20.95 -71.66 -63.74
N ASP A 171 22.27 -71.48 -63.83
CA ASP A 171 22.96 -70.40 -63.08
C ASP A 171 22.54 -69.00 -63.59
N THR A 172 22.31 -68.84 -64.86
CA THR A 172 21.79 -67.64 -65.50
C THR A 172 20.40 -67.32 -64.96
N SER A 173 19.54 -68.34 -64.83
CA SER A 173 18.18 -68.13 -64.25
C SER A 173 18.20 -67.88 -62.74
N LYS A 174 19.12 -68.50 -62.01
CA LYS A 174 19.32 -68.15 -60.54
C LYS A 174 19.79 -66.70 -60.36
N ALA A 175 20.71 -66.23 -61.20
CA ALA A 175 21.17 -64.84 -61.23
C ALA A 175 20.01 -63.88 -61.52
N ALA A 176 19.13 -64.20 -62.48
CA ALA A 176 17.91 -63.41 -62.76
C ALA A 176 16.93 -63.39 -61.59
N LEU A 177 16.80 -64.53 -60.92
CA LEU A 177 15.97 -64.59 -59.68
C LEU A 177 16.52 -63.69 -58.59
N VAL A 178 17.82 -63.72 -58.29
CA VAL A 178 18.47 -62.86 -57.35
C VAL A 178 18.23 -61.38 -57.70
N GLN A 179 18.35 -61.04 -58.97
CA GLN A 179 18.06 -59.67 -59.43
C GLN A 179 16.59 -59.27 -59.21
N ALA A 180 15.64 -60.15 -59.56
CA ALA A 180 14.22 -59.91 -59.35
C ALA A 180 13.87 -59.79 -57.87
N GLN A 181 14.50 -60.59 -56.97
CA GLN A 181 14.35 -60.50 -55.54
C GLN A 181 14.84 -59.11 -55.01
N ALA A 182 15.99 -58.67 -55.50
CA ALA A 182 16.53 -57.35 -55.06
C ALA A 182 15.62 -56.19 -55.47
N VAL A 183 15.05 -56.26 -56.73
CA VAL A 183 14.06 -55.23 -57.19
C VAL A 183 12.80 -55.24 -56.32
N PHE A 184 12.24 -56.41 -55.99
CA PHE A 184 11.08 -56.54 -55.11
C PHE A 184 11.37 -56.03 -53.73
N ASP A 185 12.50 -56.39 -53.12
CA ASP A 185 12.85 -55.93 -51.77
C ASP A 185 13.06 -54.39 -51.74
N THR A 186 13.59 -53.82 -52.80
CA THR A 186 13.74 -52.35 -52.92
C THR A 186 12.39 -51.66 -53.04
N ALA A 187 11.47 -52.14 -53.89
CA ALA A 187 10.13 -51.60 -54.00
C ALA A 187 9.33 -51.71 -52.71
N ARG A 188 9.45 -52.87 -52.06
CA ARG A 188 8.80 -53.11 -50.74
C ARG A 188 9.29 -52.13 -49.66
N LYS A 189 10.62 -51.94 -49.54
CA LYS A 189 11.20 -50.98 -48.58
C LYS A 189 10.82 -49.56 -48.92
N HIS A 190 10.76 -49.20 -50.20
CA HIS A 190 10.33 -47.87 -50.62
C HIS A 190 8.89 -47.57 -50.20
N LEU A 191 7.95 -48.48 -50.51
CA LEU A 191 6.55 -48.35 -50.09
C LEU A 191 6.41 -48.27 -48.55
N ALA A 192 7.16 -49.12 -47.82
CA ALA A 192 7.16 -49.09 -46.35
C ALA A 192 7.64 -47.76 -45.77
N ALA A 193 8.72 -47.19 -46.35
CA ALA A 193 9.24 -45.89 -45.95
C ALA A 193 8.24 -44.74 -46.25
N MET A 194 7.57 -44.77 -47.41
CA MET A 194 6.52 -43.82 -47.75
C MET A 194 5.33 -43.91 -46.79
N LYS A 195 4.92 -45.15 -46.43
CA LYS A 195 3.84 -45.38 -45.40
C LYS A 195 4.17 -44.82 -44.05
N GLN A 196 5.40 -45.01 -43.59
CA GLN A 196 5.83 -44.68 -42.24
C GLN A 196 6.18 -43.19 -42.08
N PHE A 197 6.88 -42.59 -43.07
CA PHE A 197 7.46 -41.27 -42.89
C PHE A 197 6.81 -40.18 -43.74
N GLY A 198 6.32 -40.46 -44.94
CA GLY A 198 5.82 -39.47 -45.89
C GLY A 198 4.61 -38.70 -45.34
N ARG A 199 3.57 -39.40 -44.92
CA ARG A 199 2.32 -38.81 -44.41
C ARG A 199 2.52 -38.09 -43.08
N ALA A 200 3.34 -38.67 -42.17
CA ALA A 200 3.63 -38.05 -40.89
C ALA A 200 4.40 -36.74 -41.05
N ALA A 201 5.39 -36.69 -41.96
CA ALA A 201 6.15 -35.49 -42.26
C ALA A 201 5.27 -34.38 -42.88
N GLU A 202 4.42 -34.73 -43.85
CA GLU A 202 3.48 -33.78 -44.47
C GLU A 202 2.49 -33.20 -43.48
N LEU A 203 1.85 -34.05 -42.65
CA LEU A 203 0.97 -33.61 -41.57
C LEU A 203 1.68 -32.72 -40.55
N GLN A 204 2.90 -33.08 -40.18
CA GLN A 204 3.72 -32.28 -39.28
C GLN A 204 4.10 -30.92 -39.90
N ALA A 205 4.46 -30.89 -41.18
CA ALA A 205 4.75 -29.62 -41.86
C ALA A 205 3.51 -28.73 -41.97
N ALA A 206 2.35 -29.29 -42.37
CA ALA A 206 1.09 -28.57 -42.44
C ALA A 206 0.64 -28.07 -41.06
N LYS A 207 0.82 -28.88 -40.00
CA LYS A 207 0.58 -28.47 -38.62
C LYS A 207 1.48 -27.32 -38.20
N GLY A 208 2.78 -27.41 -38.49
CA GLY A 208 3.74 -26.34 -38.18
C GLY A 208 3.38 -25.01 -38.87
N THR A 209 2.94 -25.06 -40.12
CA THR A 209 2.46 -23.89 -40.87
C THR A 209 1.19 -23.30 -40.23
N LEU A 210 0.24 -24.16 -39.83
CA LEU A 210 -0.99 -23.73 -39.17
C LEU A 210 -0.69 -23.03 -37.83
N GLU A 211 0.14 -23.61 -36.96
CA GLU A 211 0.52 -23.03 -35.69
C GLU A 211 1.28 -21.69 -35.87
N SER A 212 2.16 -21.60 -36.86
CA SER A 212 2.84 -20.35 -37.21
C SER A 212 1.85 -19.25 -37.63
N ALA A 213 0.92 -19.59 -38.52
CA ALA A 213 -0.10 -18.64 -38.99
C ALA A 213 -1.07 -18.24 -37.85
N ARG A 214 -1.42 -19.19 -36.97
CA ARG A 214 -2.19 -18.92 -35.77
C ARG A 214 -1.50 -17.93 -34.84
N GLY A 215 -0.19 -18.14 -34.56
CA GLY A 215 0.59 -17.22 -33.74
C GLY A 215 0.64 -15.79 -34.31
N LYS A 216 0.75 -15.66 -35.64
CA LYS A 216 0.71 -14.34 -36.31
C LYS A 216 -0.65 -13.68 -36.16
N TYR A 217 -1.75 -14.42 -36.35
CA TYR A 217 -3.11 -13.89 -36.16
C TYR A 217 -3.37 -13.47 -34.72
N GLU A 218 -3.01 -14.29 -33.73
CA GLU A 218 -3.16 -13.97 -32.32
C GLU A 218 -2.31 -12.74 -31.93
N GLY A 219 -1.10 -12.61 -32.45
CA GLY A 219 -0.24 -11.44 -32.27
C GLY A 219 -0.84 -10.16 -32.85
N ALA A 220 -1.39 -10.21 -34.07
CA ALA A 220 -2.06 -9.07 -34.70
C ALA A 220 -3.33 -8.69 -33.94
N ALA A 221 -4.13 -9.67 -33.49
CA ALA A 221 -5.32 -9.44 -32.68
C ALA A 221 -4.98 -8.81 -31.32
N ALA A 222 -3.89 -9.24 -30.68
CA ALA A 222 -3.39 -8.63 -29.45
C ALA A 222 -2.96 -7.16 -29.68
N ALA A 223 -2.24 -6.89 -30.78
CA ALA A 223 -1.85 -5.53 -31.16
C ALA A 223 -3.07 -4.62 -31.37
N LEU A 224 -4.10 -5.12 -32.06
CA LEU A 224 -5.36 -4.40 -32.24
C LEU A 224 -6.04 -4.12 -30.90
N SER A 225 -6.04 -5.06 -29.96
CA SER A 225 -6.64 -4.87 -28.65
C SER A 225 -5.98 -3.74 -27.85
N TYR A 226 -4.72 -3.40 -28.13
CA TYR A 226 -4.02 -2.29 -27.48
C TYR A 226 -4.51 -0.90 -27.95
N SER A 227 -5.26 -0.84 -29.05
CA SER A 227 -5.92 0.40 -29.46
C SER A 227 -7.16 0.72 -28.62
N GLU A 228 -7.72 -0.25 -27.93
CA GLU A 228 -8.85 -0.09 -27.02
C GLU A 228 -8.35 0.14 -25.60
N ILE A 229 -8.47 1.35 -25.13
CA ILE A 229 -8.05 1.73 -23.76
C ILE A 229 -9.20 1.44 -22.80
N ARG A 230 -9.00 0.50 -21.89
CA ARG A 230 -9.99 0.06 -20.90
C ARG A 230 -9.53 0.35 -19.48
N SER A 231 -10.48 0.59 -18.57
CA SER A 231 -10.18 0.82 -17.16
C SER A 231 -9.80 -0.47 -16.44
N PRO A 232 -8.66 -0.53 -15.73
CA PRO A 232 -8.33 -1.68 -14.90
C PRO A 232 -9.10 -1.73 -13.57
N ILE A 233 -9.66 -0.58 -13.13
CA ILE A 233 -10.39 -0.43 -11.86
C ILE A 233 -11.74 0.25 -12.07
N SER A 234 -12.65 0.08 -11.12
CA SER A 234 -13.85 0.90 -11.03
C SER A 234 -13.54 2.19 -10.29
N GLY A 235 -14.11 3.33 -10.75
CA GLY A 235 -13.82 4.61 -10.12
C GLY A 235 -14.37 5.79 -10.90
N VAL A 236 -13.72 6.94 -10.76
CA VAL A 236 -14.07 8.19 -11.43
C VAL A 236 -12.86 8.64 -12.26
N VAL A 237 -13.10 9.09 -13.49
CA VAL A 237 -12.07 9.69 -14.33
C VAL A 237 -11.69 11.06 -13.74
N THR A 238 -10.47 11.17 -13.26
CA THR A 238 -9.97 12.39 -12.62
C THR A 238 -9.19 13.27 -13.59
N ASP A 239 -8.48 12.66 -14.53
CA ASP A 239 -7.70 13.40 -15.51
C ASP A 239 -7.74 12.77 -16.90
N ARG A 240 -7.62 13.62 -17.92
CA ARG A 240 -7.55 13.29 -19.33
C ARG A 240 -6.73 14.38 -20.03
N PRO A 241 -5.41 14.26 -20.04
CA PRO A 241 -4.52 15.33 -20.52
C PRO A 241 -4.53 15.53 -22.04
N LEU A 242 -4.85 14.50 -22.84
CA LEU A 242 -4.83 14.54 -24.30
C LEU A 242 -6.20 14.85 -24.91
N TYR A 243 -6.19 15.57 -26.04
CA TYR A 243 -7.38 15.86 -26.83
C TYR A 243 -7.56 14.87 -28.01
N LEU A 244 -8.70 14.95 -28.68
CA LEU A 244 -8.97 14.17 -29.88
C LEU A 244 -7.97 14.53 -30.98
N GLY A 245 -7.41 13.55 -31.65
CA GLY A 245 -6.42 13.70 -32.70
C GLY A 245 -4.98 13.83 -32.20
N GLU A 246 -4.74 14.03 -30.90
CA GLU A 246 -3.39 14.07 -30.35
C GLU A 246 -2.77 12.68 -30.26
N MET A 247 -1.44 12.62 -30.38
CA MET A 247 -0.66 11.39 -30.32
C MET A 247 -0.55 10.89 -28.87
N ALA A 248 -1.09 9.72 -28.64
CA ALA A 248 -0.87 8.97 -27.41
C ALA A 248 0.36 8.07 -27.57
N SER A 249 1.23 8.04 -26.57
CA SER A 249 2.50 7.27 -26.59
C SER A 249 2.68 6.46 -25.31
N PRO A 250 3.35 5.32 -25.36
CA PRO A 250 3.72 4.56 -24.18
C PRO A 250 4.50 5.42 -23.16
N GLY A 251 4.20 5.23 -21.87
CA GLY A 251 4.83 5.99 -20.78
C GLY A 251 4.12 7.31 -20.40
N THR A 252 3.25 7.85 -21.26
CA THR A 252 2.46 9.04 -20.93
C THR A 252 1.02 8.64 -20.57
N PRO A 253 0.50 9.03 -19.38
CA PRO A 253 -0.88 8.75 -19.01
C PRO A 253 -1.87 9.37 -19.99
N LEU A 254 -2.81 8.58 -20.50
CA LEU A 254 -3.90 9.02 -21.34
C LEU A 254 -5.14 9.37 -20.52
N ILE A 255 -5.44 8.59 -19.50
CA ILE A 255 -6.57 8.76 -18.59
C ILE A 255 -6.15 8.29 -17.21
N THR A 256 -6.49 9.07 -16.19
CA THR A 256 -6.35 8.66 -14.79
C THR A 256 -7.72 8.37 -14.20
N VAL A 257 -7.85 7.20 -13.60
CA VAL A 257 -9.05 6.75 -12.89
C VAL A 257 -8.71 6.54 -11.42
N MET A 258 -9.53 7.09 -10.51
CA MET A 258 -9.37 6.93 -9.07
C MET A 258 -10.61 6.28 -8.46
N ASP A 259 -10.41 5.31 -7.59
CA ASP A 259 -11.47 4.80 -6.72
C ASP A 259 -11.64 5.73 -5.52
N THR A 260 -12.70 6.53 -5.56
CA THR A 260 -13.07 7.49 -4.53
C THR A 260 -14.23 7.02 -3.65
N SER A 261 -14.60 5.73 -3.72
CA SER A 261 -15.68 5.14 -2.89
C SER A 261 -15.38 5.19 -1.39
N ALA A 262 -14.11 5.10 -1.05
CA ALA A 262 -13.55 5.41 0.23
C ALA A 262 -12.22 6.14 0.03
N LEU A 263 -11.72 6.80 1.07
CA LEU A 263 -10.42 7.46 1.05
C LEU A 263 -9.55 6.98 2.20
N ILE A 264 -8.27 7.13 2.05
CA ILE A 264 -7.26 6.75 3.04
C ILE A 264 -6.52 8.01 3.49
N ALA A 265 -6.62 8.35 4.77
CA ALA A 265 -5.73 9.32 5.39
C ALA A 265 -4.44 8.60 5.83
N LYS A 266 -3.32 8.95 5.22
CA LYS A 266 -2.00 8.40 5.55
C LYS A 266 -1.33 9.32 6.55
N ILE A 267 -1.24 8.86 7.81
CA ILE A 267 -0.57 9.59 8.89
C ILE A 267 0.81 8.97 9.16
N HIS A 268 1.76 9.81 9.55
CA HIS A 268 3.10 9.41 9.92
C HIS A 268 3.31 9.68 11.40
N LEU A 269 3.47 8.62 12.18
CA LEU A 269 3.57 8.69 13.64
C LEU A 269 4.95 8.26 14.11
N SER A 270 5.38 8.77 15.23
CA SER A 270 6.56 8.23 15.91
C SER A 270 6.35 6.77 16.32
N GLN A 271 7.42 5.99 16.41
CA GLN A 271 7.33 4.58 16.79
C GLN A 271 6.58 4.36 18.13
N PRO A 272 6.81 5.14 19.21
CA PRO A 272 6.07 4.99 20.44
C PRO A 272 4.55 5.24 20.26
N GLN A 273 4.15 6.26 19.50
CA GLN A 273 2.73 6.54 19.21
C GLN A 273 2.07 5.41 18.41
N ALA A 274 2.76 4.89 17.40
CA ALA A 274 2.24 3.79 16.59
C ALA A 274 2.06 2.49 17.39
N GLN A 275 2.91 2.23 18.39
CA GLN A 275 2.81 1.06 19.26
C GLN A 275 1.58 1.09 20.19
N MET A 276 0.98 2.26 20.41
CA MET A 276 -0.24 2.41 21.22
C MET A 276 -1.51 2.08 20.42
N LEU A 277 -1.39 1.98 19.09
CA LEU A 277 -2.52 1.81 18.19
C LEU A 277 -2.62 0.36 17.68
N SER A 278 -3.85 -0.03 17.35
CA SER A 278 -4.16 -1.34 16.80
C SER A 278 -4.99 -1.21 15.54
N LYS A 279 -4.85 -2.19 14.64
CA LYS A 279 -5.73 -2.28 13.48
C LYS A 279 -7.18 -2.42 13.92
N GLY A 280 -8.05 -1.56 13.40
CA GLY A 280 -9.47 -1.50 13.74
C GLY A 280 -9.83 -0.37 14.72
N ASP A 281 -8.84 0.28 15.34
CA ASP A 281 -9.10 1.39 16.23
C ASP A 281 -9.88 2.51 15.52
N PRO A 282 -10.84 3.13 16.23
CA PRO A 282 -11.62 4.22 15.67
C PRO A 282 -10.78 5.49 15.56
N ALA A 283 -11.01 6.21 14.49
CA ALA A 283 -10.42 7.52 14.25
C ALA A 283 -11.51 8.54 13.92
N SER A 284 -11.26 9.77 14.24
CA SER A 284 -12.07 10.93 13.88
C SER A 284 -11.25 11.83 12.96
N VAL A 285 -11.78 12.14 11.79
CA VAL A 285 -11.07 12.93 10.79
C VAL A 285 -11.81 14.22 10.51
N GLU A 286 -11.16 15.33 10.81
CA GLU A 286 -11.66 16.67 10.52
C GLU A 286 -11.28 17.06 9.10
N VAL A 287 -12.31 17.25 8.26
CA VAL A 287 -12.15 17.58 6.85
C VAL A 287 -12.63 19.01 6.63
N PRO A 288 -11.81 19.90 6.05
CA PRO A 288 -12.22 21.27 5.75
C PRO A 288 -13.51 21.33 4.92
N GLY A 289 -14.48 22.13 5.37
CA GLY A 289 -15.77 22.26 4.70
C GLY A 289 -16.81 21.18 5.04
N VAL A 290 -16.49 20.26 5.95
CA VAL A 290 -17.44 19.28 6.51
C VAL A 290 -17.68 19.65 7.98
N ALA A 291 -18.94 19.95 8.33
CA ALA A 291 -19.29 20.48 9.67
C ALA A 291 -19.04 19.52 10.82
N ALA A 292 -19.09 18.23 10.58
CA ALA A 292 -18.85 17.19 11.60
C ALA A 292 -17.64 16.34 11.23
N PRO A 293 -16.82 15.91 12.19
CA PRO A 293 -15.73 14.98 11.94
C PRO A 293 -16.23 13.70 11.30
N VAL A 294 -15.48 13.21 10.32
CA VAL A 294 -15.82 11.98 9.59
C VAL A 294 -15.23 10.79 10.33
N PRO A 295 -16.05 9.78 10.66
CA PRO A 295 -15.53 8.58 11.31
C PRO A 295 -14.66 7.76 10.36
N GLY A 296 -13.52 7.33 10.86
CA GLY A 296 -12.57 6.45 10.18
C GLY A 296 -12.18 5.27 11.04
N LYS A 297 -11.43 4.33 10.45
CA LYS A 297 -10.84 3.18 11.14
C LYS A 297 -9.44 2.93 10.66
N ILE A 298 -8.54 2.54 11.56
CA ILE A 298 -7.20 2.07 11.17
C ILE A 298 -7.32 0.76 10.38
N THR A 299 -6.79 0.75 9.16
CA THR A 299 -6.76 -0.43 8.31
C THR A 299 -5.37 -1.05 8.19
N LEU A 300 -4.34 -0.22 8.32
CA LEU A 300 -2.94 -0.64 8.25
C LEU A 300 -2.10 0.16 9.21
N ILE A 301 -1.19 -0.52 9.89
CA ILE A 301 -0.02 0.06 10.58
C ILE A 301 1.18 -0.56 9.88
N SER A 302 2.05 0.25 9.32
CA SER A 302 3.22 -0.23 8.58
C SER A 302 4.12 -1.08 9.48
N PRO A 303 4.53 -2.28 9.03
CA PRO A 303 5.49 -3.10 9.79
C PRO A 303 6.92 -2.56 9.69
N ALA A 304 7.19 -1.59 8.82
CA ALA A 304 8.49 -0.98 8.61
C ALA A 304 8.44 0.52 8.88
N LEU A 305 9.55 1.08 9.30
CA LEU A 305 9.76 2.52 9.41
C LEU A 305 10.07 3.10 8.04
N ASP A 306 9.63 4.32 7.79
CA ASP A 306 10.03 5.09 6.62
C ASP A 306 11.53 5.41 6.68
N PRO A 307 12.32 5.05 5.65
CA PRO A 307 13.78 5.21 5.70
C PRO A 307 14.25 6.65 5.87
N GLY A 308 13.44 7.63 5.48
CA GLY A 308 13.80 9.05 5.51
C GLY A 308 13.38 9.80 6.77
N SER A 309 12.37 9.32 7.51
CA SER A 309 11.74 10.05 8.61
C SER A 309 11.73 9.31 9.94
N THR A 310 12.10 8.03 9.97
CA THR A 310 12.01 7.14 11.15
C THR A 310 10.59 7.07 11.75
N THR A 311 9.57 7.38 10.94
CA THR A 311 8.16 7.32 11.34
C THR A 311 7.50 6.04 10.84
N VAL A 312 6.39 5.68 11.47
CA VAL A 312 5.52 4.57 11.07
C VAL A 312 4.33 5.15 10.29
N GLU A 313 4.12 4.67 9.07
CA GLU A 313 2.94 5.03 8.29
C GLU A 313 1.71 4.26 8.79
N VAL A 314 0.64 4.97 9.10
CA VAL A 314 -0.64 4.39 9.53
C VAL A 314 -1.75 4.87 8.59
N TRP A 315 -2.59 3.94 8.14
CA TRP A 315 -3.69 4.22 7.21
C TRP A 315 -5.02 4.22 7.93
N VAL A 316 -5.69 5.35 7.87
CA VAL A 316 -7.06 5.51 8.36
C VAL A 316 -8.00 5.57 7.16
N ARG A 317 -8.89 4.60 7.06
CA ARG A 317 -9.90 4.51 6.00
C ARG A 317 -11.17 5.25 6.39
N LEU A 318 -11.65 6.09 5.46
CA LEU A 318 -12.90 6.82 5.55
C LEU A 318 -13.83 6.39 4.42
N GLU A 319 -15.08 6.10 4.74
CA GLU A 319 -16.09 5.80 3.71
C GLU A 319 -16.61 7.11 3.08
N ASN A 320 -16.79 7.11 1.75
CA ASN A 320 -17.21 8.27 0.97
C ASN A 320 -18.44 8.01 0.08
N PRO A 321 -19.56 7.50 0.63
CA PRO A 321 -20.71 7.07 -0.17
C PRO A 321 -21.37 8.22 -0.95
N LYS A 322 -21.24 9.44 -0.48
CA LYS A 322 -21.81 10.64 -1.11
C LYS A 322 -20.83 11.37 -2.04
N GLY A 323 -19.57 10.90 -2.16
CA GLY A 323 -18.53 11.54 -2.98
C GLY A 323 -18.17 12.97 -2.53
N ARG A 324 -18.38 13.31 -1.25
CA ARG A 324 -18.08 14.65 -0.73
C ARG A 324 -16.60 14.85 -0.41
N LEU A 325 -15.92 13.77 -0.02
CA LEU A 325 -14.51 13.80 0.26
C LEU A 325 -13.72 13.72 -1.05
N ARG A 326 -12.68 14.52 -1.17
CA ARG A 326 -11.85 14.58 -2.38
C ARG A 326 -10.43 14.12 -2.07
N PRO A 327 -9.80 13.29 -2.90
CA PRO A 327 -8.37 13.02 -2.82
C PRO A 327 -7.57 14.34 -2.89
N GLY A 328 -6.43 14.40 -2.19
CA GLY A 328 -5.60 15.59 -2.12
C GLY A 328 -6.01 16.60 -1.04
N THR A 329 -7.12 16.38 -0.31
CA THR A 329 -7.52 17.27 0.80
C THR A 329 -6.64 17.02 2.02
N ALA A 330 -6.07 18.11 2.59
CA ALA A 330 -5.39 18.04 3.88
C ALA A 330 -6.42 17.95 5.01
N VAL A 331 -6.17 17.09 5.98
CA VAL A 331 -7.09 16.74 7.08
C VAL A 331 -6.34 16.56 8.39
N HIS A 332 -7.03 16.79 9.50
CA HIS A 332 -6.54 16.46 10.84
C HIS A 332 -7.17 15.14 11.31
N VAL A 333 -6.33 14.21 11.71
CA VAL A 333 -6.75 12.86 12.14
C VAL A 333 -6.49 12.71 13.62
N THR A 334 -7.53 12.41 14.38
CA THR A 334 -7.46 12.07 15.80
C THR A 334 -7.79 10.59 15.94
N VAL A 335 -6.82 9.81 16.42
CA VAL A 335 -7.00 8.38 16.67
C VAL A 335 -7.12 8.18 18.19
N ALA A 336 -8.14 7.44 18.61
CA ALA A 336 -8.25 6.99 19.98
C ALA A 336 -7.22 5.89 20.25
N GLY A 337 -6.31 6.16 21.17
CA GLY A 337 -5.29 5.23 21.62
C GLY A 337 -5.74 4.43 22.85
N ARG A 338 -4.81 4.24 23.80
CA ARG A 338 -5.08 3.47 25.02
C ARG A 338 -6.11 4.16 25.92
N THR A 339 -7.08 3.41 26.40
CA THR A 339 -8.07 3.86 27.38
C THR A 339 -7.83 3.19 28.72
N VAL A 340 -7.76 3.98 29.79
CA VAL A 340 -7.71 3.48 31.16
C VAL A 340 -9.04 3.85 31.85
N THR A 341 -9.81 2.82 32.18
CA THR A 341 -11.05 2.96 32.95
C THR A 341 -10.72 3.03 34.43
N LYS A 342 -11.45 3.88 35.19
CA LYS A 342 -11.23 4.10 36.66
C LYS A 342 -9.82 4.66 36.97
N ALA A 343 -9.30 5.56 36.13
CA ALA A 343 -8.09 6.31 36.43
C ALA A 343 -8.36 7.39 37.47
N VAL A 344 -7.42 7.60 38.41
CA VAL A 344 -7.41 8.81 39.24
C VAL A 344 -7.01 9.96 38.35
N ALA A 345 -7.94 10.88 38.10
CA ALA A 345 -7.82 11.96 37.11
C ALA A 345 -7.70 13.31 37.79
N VAL A 346 -6.79 14.13 37.30
CA VAL A 346 -6.70 15.57 37.63
C VAL A 346 -6.70 16.36 36.33
N PRO A 347 -7.23 17.59 36.30
CA PRO A 347 -7.05 18.48 35.16
C PRO A 347 -5.57 18.65 34.85
N SER A 348 -5.17 18.52 33.56
CA SER A 348 -3.75 18.58 33.17
C SER A 348 -3.07 19.88 33.56
N GLN A 349 -3.82 20.98 33.65
CA GLN A 349 -3.35 22.29 34.10
C GLN A 349 -2.98 22.35 35.60
N ALA A 350 -3.44 21.38 36.43
CA ALA A 350 -3.06 21.29 37.84
C ALA A 350 -1.63 20.73 38.05
N ILE A 351 -1.03 20.16 37.01
CA ILE A 351 0.30 19.55 37.07
C ILE A 351 1.34 20.61 36.76
N VAL A 352 2.23 20.85 37.69
CA VAL A 352 3.34 21.81 37.58
C VAL A 352 4.65 21.05 37.70
N LEU A 353 5.65 21.43 36.91
CA LEU A 353 6.99 20.89 37.06
C LEU A 353 7.74 21.62 38.19
N SER A 354 8.26 20.87 39.15
CA SER A 354 9.14 21.41 40.18
C SER A 354 10.47 21.89 39.60
N SER A 355 11.25 22.60 40.42
CA SER A 355 12.63 23.03 40.05
C SER A 355 13.55 21.86 39.65
N THR A 356 13.22 20.64 40.08
CA THR A 356 13.92 19.39 39.69
C THR A 356 13.29 18.69 38.52
N SER A 357 12.41 19.34 37.75
CA SER A 357 11.65 18.78 36.59
C SER A 357 10.78 17.57 36.93
N GLN A 358 10.42 17.40 38.22
CA GLN A 358 9.46 16.35 38.59
C GLN A 358 8.03 16.91 38.58
N PRO A 359 7.05 16.14 38.08
CA PRO A 359 5.65 16.55 38.08
C PRO A 359 5.14 16.62 39.57
N THR A 360 4.52 17.75 39.91
CA THR A 360 3.93 17.99 41.20
C THR A 360 2.54 18.57 41.03
N VAL A 361 1.70 18.41 42.06
CA VAL A 361 0.41 19.07 42.16
C VAL A 361 0.31 19.77 43.53
N MET A 362 -0.43 20.88 43.57
CA MET A 362 -0.72 21.58 44.85
C MET A 362 -2.05 21.04 45.37
N VAL A 363 -1.99 20.26 46.45
CA VAL A 363 -3.17 19.68 47.13
C VAL A 363 -3.60 20.61 48.27
N ILE A 364 -4.88 20.93 48.30
CA ILE A 364 -5.46 21.78 49.35
C ILE A 364 -5.87 20.89 50.54
N GLY A 365 -5.25 21.13 51.69
CA GLY A 365 -5.60 20.46 52.92
C GLY A 365 -6.93 20.94 53.50
N SER A 366 -7.48 20.22 54.49
CA SER A 366 -8.68 20.61 55.22
C SER A 366 -8.52 21.87 56.05
N ASP A 367 -7.29 22.31 56.28
CA ASP A 367 -6.87 23.54 56.93
C ASP A 367 -6.81 24.78 56.01
N GLY A 368 -7.09 24.59 54.68
CA GLY A 368 -6.98 25.64 53.68
C GLY A 368 -5.54 25.96 53.28
N VAL A 369 -4.62 25.06 53.56
CA VAL A 369 -3.21 25.20 53.17
C VAL A 369 -2.93 24.35 51.93
N ALA A 370 -2.21 24.91 50.93
CA ALA A 370 -1.79 24.21 49.77
C ALA A 370 -0.43 23.53 50.03
N HIS A 371 -0.38 22.22 49.78
CA HIS A 371 0.82 21.40 49.93
C HIS A 371 1.29 20.88 48.60
N GLN A 372 2.59 21.05 48.30
CA GLN A 372 3.20 20.53 47.12
C GLN A 372 3.46 19.04 47.26
N VAL A 373 2.80 18.24 46.37
CA VAL A 373 2.87 16.79 46.42
C VAL A 373 3.49 16.32 45.09
N ALA A 374 4.59 15.55 45.15
CA ALA A 374 5.18 14.91 43.98
C ALA A 374 4.23 13.80 43.49
N VAL A 375 3.98 13.77 42.19
CA VAL A 375 3.06 12.80 41.57
C VAL A 375 3.76 12.03 40.48
N THR A 376 3.31 10.79 40.25
CA THR A 376 3.65 10.02 39.08
C THR A 376 2.49 10.08 38.10
N THR A 377 2.72 10.62 36.91
CA THR A 377 1.67 10.77 35.91
C THR A 377 1.60 9.52 35.04
N GLY A 378 0.41 9.19 34.52
CA GLY A 378 0.13 8.17 33.55
C GLY A 378 -0.23 8.77 32.19
N ILE A 379 -1.31 8.26 31.56
CA ILE A 379 -1.82 8.75 30.27
C ILE A 379 -2.53 10.10 30.45
N SER A 380 -2.53 10.91 29.39
CA SER A 380 -3.25 12.19 29.32
C SER A 380 -4.22 12.18 28.14
N GLY A 381 -5.42 12.73 28.37
CA GLY A 381 -6.42 12.82 27.31
C GLY A 381 -7.64 13.61 27.75
N GLY A 382 -8.28 14.35 26.83
CA GLY A 382 -9.49 15.13 27.13
C GLY A 382 -9.29 16.25 28.16
N GLY A 383 -8.05 16.79 28.28
CA GLY A 383 -7.75 17.85 29.29
C GLY A 383 -7.48 17.30 30.68
N GLU A 384 -7.48 16.00 30.89
CA GLU A 384 -7.18 15.32 32.13
C GLU A 384 -5.93 14.45 32.03
N THR A 385 -5.23 14.29 33.15
CA THR A 385 -4.06 13.42 33.26
C THR A 385 -4.28 12.41 34.39
N GLN A 386 -3.97 11.17 34.11
CA GLN A 386 -3.97 10.10 35.11
C GLN A 386 -2.84 10.31 36.10
N ILE A 387 -3.14 10.16 37.37
CA ILE A 387 -2.14 10.08 38.44
C ILE A 387 -2.05 8.63 38.93
N LEU A 388 -0.84 8.09 38.87
CA LEU A 388 -0.54 6.73 39.33
C LEU A 388 -0.24 6.67 40.81
N SER A 389 0.36 7.75 41.35
CA SER A 389 0.65 7.89 42.80
C SER A 389 0.80 9.35 43.18
N GLY A 390 0.53 9.67 44.46
CA GLY A 390 0.69 11.00 45.08
C GLY A 390 -0.60 11.64 45.53
N VAL A 391 -1.75 11.39 44.90
CA VAL A 391 -3.05 11.93 45.32
C VAL A 391 -4.12 10.84 45.39
N SER A 392 -5.17 11.14 46.19
CA SER A 392 -6.32 10.25 46.35
C SER A 392 -7.61 10.90 45.81
N PRO A 393 -8.58 10.09 45.34
CA PRO A 393 -9.88 10.60 44.91
C PRO A 393 -10.57 11.39 46.03
N GLY A 394 -11.18 12.52 45.66
CA GLY A 394 -11.86 13.44 46.61
C GLY A 394 -10.99 14.56 47.14
N GLN A 395 -9.68 14.52 46.98
CA GLN A 395 -8.81 15.65 47.30
C GLN A 395 -9.04 16.82 46.33
N GLN A 396 -8.80 18.05 46.79
CA GLN A 396 -8.86 19.26 45.98
C GLN A 396 -7.44 19.59 45.48
N VAL A 397 -7.27 19.84 44.20
CA VAL A 397 -6.00 20.26 43.60
C VAL A 397 -6.16 21.63 42.97
N VAL A 398 -5.14 22.45 43.08
CA VAL A 398 -5.13 23.80 42.46
C VAL A 398 -4.95 23.64 40.96
N THR A 399 -5.84 24.26 40.19
CA THR A 399 -5.80 24.25 38.71
C THR A 399 -5.23 25.52 38.12
N VAL A 400 -5.58 26.68 38.70
CA VAL A 400 -5.06 27.99 38.28
C VAL A 400 -4.42 28.70 39.47
N GLY A 401 -3.22 29.26 39.27
CA GLY A 401 -2.44 29.91 40.34
C GLY A 401 -1.39 28.99 41.00
N ALA A 402 -1.34 27.69 40.65
CA ALA A 402 -0.42 26.71 41.25
C ALA A 402 1.08 27.06 41.08
N TYR A 403 1.45 27.72 39.97
CA TYR A 403 2.87 28.04 39.68
C TYR A 403 3.49 29.07 40.63
N ALA A 404 2.68 29.93 41.22
CA ALA A 404 3.12 31.02 42.12
C ALA A 404 2.98 30.68 43.63
N LEU A 405 2.61 29.43 43.94
CA LEU A 405 2.40 28.99 45.31
C LEU A 405 3.62 28.24 45.85
N ASP A 406 4.09 28.71 47.01
CA ASP A 406 5.05 27.95 47.83
C ASP A 406 4.32 26.90 48.66
N ASP A 407 5.03 25.84 49.02
CA ASP A 407 4.52 24.82 49.92
C ASP A 407 4.15 25.42 51.27
N GLY A 408 2.94 25.11 51.81
CA GLY A 408 2.45 25.66 53.06
C GLY A 408 1.73 27.00 52.93
N THR A 409 1.42 27.48 51.72
CA THR A 409 0.69 28.75 51.51
C THR A 409 -0.81 28.58 51.81
N HIS A 410 -1.37 29.51 52.59
CA HIS A 410 -2.84 29.58 52.80
C HIS A 410 -3.53 30.02 51.50
N VAL A 411 -4.53 29.26 51.07
CA VAL A 411 -5.26 29.53 49.84
C VAL A 411 -6.76 29.69 50.08
N LYS A 412 -7.39 30.51 49.24
CA LYS A 412 -8.84 30.67 49.19
C LYS A 412 -9.33 30.22 47.82
N VAL A 413 -10.11 29.16 47.79
CA VAL A 413 -10.69 28.66 46.53
C VAL A 413 -11.75 29.65 46.06
N VAL A 414 -11.59 30.13 44.83
CA VAL A 414 -12.52 30.99 44.08
C VAL A 414 -13.01 30.28 42.81
N THR A 415 -14.22 30.62 42.39
CA THR A 415 -14.84 29.98 41.24
C THR A 415 -14.23 30.45 39.92
N SER A 416 -13.68 31.68 39.91
CA SER A 416 -12.92 32.24 38.75
C SER A 416 -12.00 33.34 39.31
N LEU A 417 -10.72 33.32 38.89
CA LEU A 417 -9.76 34.38 39.25
C LEU A 417 -10.13 35.75 38.67
N GLY A 418 -10.96 35.79 37.60
CA GLY A 418 -11.49 37.04 37.02
C GLY A 418 -12.44 37.81 37.92
N ASP A 419 -13.10 37.17 38.93
CA ASP A 419 -14.02 37.83 39.87
C ASP A 419 -13.30 38.41 41.11
N ALA A 420 -12.06 38.00 41.36
CA ALA A 420 -11.31 38.45 42.54
C ALA A 420 -10.76 39.90 42.40
N ASP A 421 -10.54 40.38 41.19
CA ASP A 421 -9.99 41.71 40.91
C ASP A 421 -11.04 42.84 41.00
N GLN A 422 -12.35 42.50 41.01
CA GLN A 422 -13.44 43.51 41.11
C GLN A 422 -13.87 43.80 42.57
N SER A 423 -13.46 43.00 43.56
CA SER A 423 -13.87 43.21 44.97
C SER A 423 -12.89 44.05 45.81
N GLY A 424 -11.73 44.47 45.22
CA GLY A 424 -10.71 45.27 45.93
C GLY A 424 -10.80 46.79 45.74
N GLY A 425 -11.77 47.28 44.97
CA GLY A 425 -11.83 48.68 44.47
C GLY A 425 -12.96 49.58 45.01
N GLN A 426 -13.54 49.29 46.19
CA GLN A 426 -14.46 50.22 46.82
C GLN A 426 -14.02 50.57 48.23
N GLY A 427 -13.23 51.60 48.38
CA GLY A 427 -12.84 52.18 49.65
C GLY A 427 -12.19 53.56 49.50
N SER A 428 -12.99 54.58 49.77
CA SER A 428 -12.60 55.95 50.14
C SER A 428 -12.18 56.93 49.07
N GLY A 429 -13.10 57.83 48.79
CA GLY A 429 -12.89 59.09 48.05
C GLY A 429 -14.02 60.06 48.23
N GLU A 430 -14.44 60.30 49.51
CA GLU A 430 -15.25 61.49 49.88
C GLU A 430 -14.33 62.47 50.53
N GLY A 431 -14.34 63.77 50.11
CA GLY A 431 -13.77 64.83 50.90
C GLY A 431 -13.18 66.00 50.10
N LYS A 432 -14.03 66.94 49.70
CA LYS A 432 -13.88 68.37 49.43
C LYS A 432 -13.55 68.79 48.00
#